data_5583518e16997af3cf824d8cc86ad1bf
#
_entry.id   5583518e16997af3cf824d8cc86ad1bf
#
_cell.length_a   1.000
_cell.length_b   1.000
_cell.length_c   1.000
_cell.angle_alpha   90.00
_cell.angle_beta   90.00
_cell.angle_gamma   90.00
#
_symmetry.space_group_name_H-M   'P 1'
#
loop_
_entity.id
_entity.type
_entity.pdbx_description
1 polymer ?
#
loop_
_entity_poly.entity_id
_entity_poly.type
_entity_poly.pdbx_seq_one_letter_code
_entity_poly.pdbx_strand_id
1 'polypeptide(L)'
;MQKVLLVCHVGPTIGIGHLSRLLALASTLRKNNNVVPEFLIFGDLFKKEQLDNFTVYTFSLNENIMKSIQSIIEKHNHNVLVLDLYPKYC
;
A
#
# COMPACT_ATOMS: atom_id res chain seq x y z
N MET A 1 -5.54 7.06 17.43
CA MET A 1 -4.53 7.01 16.33
C MET A 1 -5.17 6.41 15.09
N GLN A 2 -4.99 7.04 13.94
CA GLN A 2 -5.52 6.57 12.67
C GLN A 2 -4.48 5.69 11.98
N LYS A 3 -4.84 4.46 11.64
CA LYS A 3 -4.00 3.58 10.82
C LYS A 3 -4.54 3.59 9.39
N VAL A 4 -3.72 4.03 8.46
CA VAL A 4 -4.09 4.17 7.05
C VAL A 4 -3.39 3.09 6.24
N LEU A 5 -4.16 2.31 5.50
CA LEU A 5 -3.61 1.31 4.58
C LEU A 5 -3.63 1.87 3.17
N LEU A 6 -2.45 2.02 2.59
CA LEU A 6 -2.25 2.52 1.24
C LEU A 6 -1.99 1.34 0.31
N VAL A 7 -2.88 1.11 -0.63
CA VAL A 7 -2.88 -0.10 -1.47
C VAL A 7 -2.59 0.25 -2.92
N CYS A 8 -1.62 -0.42 -3.52
CA CYS A 8 -1.29 -0.22 -4.94
C CYS A 8 -0.77 -1.49 -5.60
N HIS A 9 -0.69 -1.43 -6.94
CA HIS A 9 -0.02 -2.43 -7.76
C HIS A 9 1.33 -1.90 -8.24
N VAL A 10 2.31 -2.80 -8.36
CA VAL A 10 3.58 -2.54 -9.06
C VAL A 10 3.89 -3.73 -9.97
N GLY A 11 4.54 -3.50 -11.10
CA GLY A 11 4.89 -4.59 -11.99
C GLY A 11 5.51 -4.10 -13.29
N PRO A 12 5.97 -5.04 -14.16
CA PRO A 12 6.69 -4.69 -15.38
C PRO A 12 5.89 -3.83 -16.35
N THR A 13 4.58 -4.08 -16.44
CA THR A 13 3.69 -3.31 -17.34
C THR A 13 2.99 -2.18 -16.65
N ILE A 14 2.96 -2.18 -15.32
CA ILE A 14 2.31 -1.16 -14.50
C ILE A 14 3.28 -0.02 -14.15
N GLY A 15 4.55 -0.39 -13.93
CA GLY A 15 5.55 0.53 -13.42
C GLY A 15 5.38 0.80 -11.94
N ILE A 16 5.94 1.89 -11.47
CA ILE A 16 5.94 2.28 -10.06
C ILE A 16 5.18 3.58 -9.80
N GLY A 17 4.42 4.08 -10.80
CA GLY A 17 3.71 5.35 -10.67
C GLY A 17 2.72 5.39 -9.52
N HIS A 18 1.95 4.30 -9.34
CA HIS A 18 0.99 4.20 -8.24
C HIS A 18 1.72 4.26 -6.88
N LEU A 19 2.81 3.52 -6.75
CA LEU A 19 3.60 3.51 -5.52
C LEU A 19 4.20 4.89 -5.24
N SER A 20 4.73 5.57 -6.25
CA SER A 20 5.32 6.89 -6.08
C SER A 20 4.31 7.91 -5.55
N ARG A 21 3.08 7.86 -6.07
CA ARG A 21 2.01 8.74 -5.59
C ARG A 21 1.65 8.45 -4.14
N LEU A 22 1.51 7.18 -3.79
CA LEU A 22 1.18 6.78 -2.42
C LEU A 22 2.33 7.08 -1.45
N LEU A 23 3.57 6.96 -1.91
CA LEU A 23 4.73 7.28 -1.07
C LEU A 23 4.75 8.77 -0.73
N ALA A 24 4.43 9.63 -1.70
CA ALA A 24 4.32 11.07 -1.45
C ALA A 24 3.22 11.36 -0.42
N LEU A 25 2.07 10.71 -0.56
CA LEU A 25 0.97 10.85 0.39
C LEU A 25 1.37 10.36 1.78
N ALA A 26 1.99 9.19 1.87
CA ALA A 26 2.43 8.62 3.13
C ALA A 26 3.42 9.53 3.86
N SER A 27 4.35 10.12 3.13
CA SER A 27 5.33 11.04 3.70
C SER A 27 4.66 12.27 4.30
N THR A 28 3.61 12.75 3.65
CA THR A 28 2.81 13.87 4.16
C THR A 28 2.01 13.45 5.40
N LEU A 29 1.32 12.31 5.33
CA LEU A 29 0.52 11.80 6.44
C LEU A 29 1.36 11.54 7.69
N ARG A 30 2.58 11.05 7.52
CA ARG A 30 3.45 10.70 8.64
C ARG A 30 3.89 11.92 9.46
N LYS A 31 3.76 13.12 8.93
CA LYS A 31 4.04 14.34 9.68
C LYS A 31 3.03 14.58 10.80
N ASN A 32 1.87 13.95 10.71
CA ASN A 32 0.86 14.00 11.76
C ASN A 32 1.09 12.84 12.73
N ASN A 33 1.36 13.13 14.00
CA ASN A 33 1.67 12.12 15.02
C ASN A 33 0.51 11.17 15.31
N ASN A 34 -0.71 11.52 14.89
CA ASN A 34 -1.89 10.68 15.10
C ASN A 34 -2.22 9.78 13.91
N VAL A 35 -1.38 9.77 12.88
CA VAL A 35 -1.59 8.98 11.67
C VAL A 35 -0.41 8.04 11.45
N VAL A 36 -0.72 6.76 11.24
CA VAL A 36 0.26 5.73 10.92
C VAL A 36 -0.04 5.18 9.53
N PRO A 37 0.69 5.60 8.49
CA PRO A 37 0.53 5.04 7.16
C PRO A 37 1.28 3.72 7.04
N GLU A 38 0.61 2.72 6.44
CA GLU A 38 1.20 1.43 6.10
C GLU A 38 0.86 1.10 4.66
N PHE A 39 1.67 0.26 4.03
CA PHE A 39 1.52 -0.09 2.62
C PHE A 39 1.08 -1.53 2.43
N LEU A 40 0.20 -1.75 1.49
CA LEU A 40 -0.10 -3.07 0.93
C LEU A 40 0.17 -3.01 -0.57
N ILE A 41 1.18 -3.75 -1.02
CA ILE A 41 1.64 -3.71 -2.41
C ILE A 41 1.42 -5.06 -3.06
N PHE A 42 0.72 -5.05 -4.21
CA PHE A 42 0.59 -6.21 -5.06
C PHE A 42 1.70 -6.17 -6.11
N GLY A 43 2.66 -7.09 -5.99
CA GLY A 43 3.85 -7.14 -6.83
C GLY A 43 5.11 -6.92 -6.01
N ASP A 44 6.28 -7.04 -6.66
CA ASP A 44 7.56 -6.98 -5.97
C ASP A 44 8.61 -6.11 -6.67
N LEU A 45 8.24 -5.46 -7.78
CA LEU A 45 9.19 -4.63 -8.54
C LEU A 45 9.27 -3.21 -7.99
N PHE A 46 9.82 -3.08 -6.81
CA PHE A 46 10.06 -1.79 -6.19
C PHE A 46 11.34 -1.84 -5.34
N LYS A 47 11.89 -0.67 -5.08
CA LYS A 47 13.09 -0.54 -4.25
C LYS A 47 12.67 -0.50 -2.79
N LYS A 48 13.09 -1.49 -2.02
CA LYS A 48 12.74 -1.57 -0.59
C LYS A 48 13.26 -0.38 0.21
N GLU A 49 14.38 0.21 -0.21
CA GLU A 49 14.97 1.36 0.46
C GLU A 49 14.04 2.56 0.51
N GLN A 50 13.17 2.72 -0.48
CA GLN A 50 12.18 3.80 -0.50
C GLN A 50 11.13 3.67 0.59
N LEU A 51 10.96 2.45 1.12
CA LEU A 51 9.92 2.12 2.09
C LEU A 51 10.49 1.73 3.45
N ASP A 52 11.79 1.98 3.69
CA ASP A 52 12.48 1.54 4.91
C ASP A 52 11.82 1.98 6.21
N ASN A 53 11.17 3.13 6.20
CA ASN A 53 10.57 3.68 7.41
C ASN A 53 9.07 3.38 7.53
N PHE A 54 8.55 2.50 6.67
CA PHE A 54 7.14 2.13 6.67
C PHE A 54 6.96 0.65 6.86
N THR A 55 5.84 0.26 7.47
CA THR A 55 5.39 -1.13 7.47
C THR A 55 4.80 -1.45 6.09
N VAL A 56 5.27 -2.54 5.50
CA VAL A 56 4.85 -2.93 4.14
C VAL A 56 4.41 -4.38 4.13
N TYR A 57 3.21 -4.62 3.61
CA TYR A 57 2.69 -5.94 3.34
C TYR A 57 2.72 -6.16 1.83
N THR A 58 3.16 -7.33 1.38
CA THR A 58 3.26 -7.62 -0.05
C THR A 58 2.50 -8.90 -0.40
N PHE A 59 1.86 -8.86 -1.56
CA PHE A 59 1.20 -10.02 -2.16
C PHE A 59 1.57 -10.10 -3.64
N SER A 60 1.39 -11.28 -4.23
CA SER A 60 1.57 -11.47 -5.66
C SER A 60 0.54 -10.65 -6.45
N LEU A 61 0.91 -10.22 -7.67
CA LEU A 61 0.00 -9.54 -8.59
C LEU A 61 -1.29 -10.33 -8.85
N ASN A 62 -1.22 -11.66 -8.73
CA ASN A 62 -2.34 -12.54 -9.05
C ASN A 62 -3.24 -12.85 -7.85
N GLU A 63 -2.90 -12.34 -6.68
CA GLU A 63 -3.72 -12.57 -5.49
C GLU A 63 -5.05 -11.83 -5.57
N ASN A 64 -6.06 -12.39 -4.92
CA ASN A 64 -7.37 -11.75 -4.84
C ASN A 64 -7.27 -10.47 -4.02
N ILE A 65 -7.55 -9.34 -4.65
CA ILE A 65 -7.38 -8.02 -4.03
C ILE A 65 -8.25 -7.88 -2.79
N MET A 66 -9.53 -8.19 -2.89
CA MET A 66 -10.47 -7.98 -1.78
C MET A 66 -10.13 -8.85 -0.58
N LYS A 67 -9.80 -10.13 -0.83
CA LYS A 67 -9.43 -11.05 0.26
C LYS A 67 -8.13 -10.63 0.92
N SER A 68 -7.17 -10.19 0.13
CA SER A 68 -5.87 -9.75 0.66
C SER A 68 -6.03 -8.51 1.55
N ILE A 69 -6.76 -7.52 1.07
CA ILE A 69 -7.04 -6.29 1.82
C ILE A 69 -7.77 -6.64 3.13
N GLN A 70 -8.82 -7.45 3.04
CA GLN A 70 -9.61 -7.83 4.19
C GLN A 70 -8.78 -8.55 5.25
N SER A 71 -7.92 -9.47 4.81
CA SER A 71 -7.01 -10.21 5.68
C SER A 71 -6.10 -9.26 6.48
N ILE A 72 -5.53 -8.27 5.82
CA ILE A 72 -4.62 -7.31 6.46
C ILE A 72 -5.38 -6.40 7.42
N ILE A 73 -6.53 -5.89 7.01
CA ILE A 73 -7.35 -5.00 7.85
C ILE A 73 -7.82 -5.72 9.12
N GLU A 74 -8.29 -6.95 8.99
CA GLU A 74 -8.75 -7.73 10.15
C GLU A 74 -7.62 -8.00 11.14
N LYS A 75 -6.41 -8.22 10.64
CA LYS A 75 -5.26 -8.55 11.46
C LYS A 75 -4.66 -7.33 12.16
N HIS A 76 -4.70 -6.17 11.50
CA HIS A 76 -3.95 -4.99 11.93
C HIS A 76 -4.81 -3.77 12.22
N ASN A 77 -6.12 -3.88 12.07
CA ASN A 77 -7.09 -2.86 12.51
C ASN A 77 -6.90 -1.48 11.88
N HIS A 78 -6.78 -1.45 10.55
CA HIS A 78 -6.73 -0.18 9.83
C HIS A 78 -8.09 0.52 9.85
N ASN A 79 -8.06 1.85 9.96
CA ASN A 79 -9.27 2.69 10.02
C ASN A 79 -9.60 3.31 8.68
N VAL A 80 -8.58 3.53 7.84
CA VAL A 80 -8.73 4.23 6.56
C VAL A 80 -8.04 3.40 5.48
N LEU A 81 -8.69 3.34 4.32
CA LEU A 81 -8.19 2.60 3.16
C LEU A 81 -8.06 3.56 1.98
N VAL A 82 -6.87 3.62 1.40
CA VAL A 82 -6.60 4.42 0.19
C VAL A 82 -6.19 3.46 -0.92
N LEU A 83 -6.91 3.47 -2.03
CA LEU A 83 -6.68 2.57 -3.15
C LEU A 83 -6.15 3.34 -4.36
N ASP A 84 -5.01 2.89 -4.87
CA ASP A 84 -4.46 3.37 -6.15
C ASP A 84 -4.11 2.12 -6.97
N LEU A 85 -5.14 1.50 -7.52
CA LEU A 85 -5.05 0.19 -8.16
C LEU A 85 -5.00 0.32 -9.68
N TYR A 86 -4.29 -0.63 -10.30
CA TYR A 86 -4.26 -0.71 -11.76
C TYR A 86 -5.53 -1.41 -12.25
N PRO A 87 -6.37 -0.75 -13.08
CA PRO A 87 -7.70 -1.27 -13.42
C PRO A 87 -7.70 -2.66 -14.03
N LYS A 88 -6.64 -3.06 -14.72
CA LYS A 88 -6.53 -4.38 -15.33
C LYS A 88 -6.62 -5.52 -14.31
N TYR A 89 -6.25 -5.27 -13.07
CA TYR A 89 -6.27 -6.30 -12.01
C TYR A 89 -7.45 -6.18 -11.05
N CYS A 90 -8.33 -5.23 -11.29
CA CYS A 90 -9.51 -5.03 -10.42
C CYS A 90 -10.70 -5.90 -10.85
#